data_3c35f0d56321b506328849d2e4f64460
#
_entry.id   3c35f0d56321b506328849d2e4f64460
#
_cell.length_a   1.000
_cell.length_b   1.000
_cell.length_c   1.000
_cell.angle_alpha   90.00
_cell.angle_beta   90.00
_cell.angle_gamma   90.00
#
_symmetry.space_group_name_H-M   'P 1'
#
loop_
_entity.id
_entity.type
_entity.pdbx_description
1 polymer ?
#
loop_
_entity_poly.entity_id
_entity_poly.type
_entity_poly.pdbx_seq_one_letter_code
_entity_poly.pdbx_strand_id
1 'polypeptide(L)'
;MKQCIAFFAHYKLRLLFLFAFLIRLIHLNQSLWLDEATTAMTVKTFGFFEIVTKFSPHDFHPPLYYLFMDLWTNIFGYSEIALRMPSVLFSMGTGLIIYLILNKNSGFFGRKLSQNDSVGYWSVAFFLFNPLIIYYSQEARMYSMTTFFIAISFYYLINFLTSNVKRLTSNFWLMNLFLILSFFTFYASIFYIATVWLYLVLKKQYHLAFLSFGIWILAFLAIVPLLLVQYAGSREVLVLVTNWSLVLGKVTLKNLLLFPIKFTSGRISFYPKMLYYALAGGWMGFIALIIITGFRIKSGMTKMALFFLIIPLILGVLFSFNSPLLQYFRFQYLLVFLSILLALAVCSFDTLFAHAVTLKGPTALIRKKVSSLTRARIIGIFVLMGFVGWSFLYLFFPQFHREDWKSLADVLKNEKAPIYMILSSSDPLKYYTPEIQARSLKNISIQGGDNTIVIIPYTADIHGIDYKQTLETNGYFHEDSFSVRGLSYEKWTLGES
;
A
#
# COMPACT_ATOMS: atom_id res chain seq x y z
N MET A 1 -42.03 -3.56 -2.08
CA MET A 1 -41.01 -3.67 -3.13
C MET A 1 -39.72 -2.83 -2.86
N LYS A 2 -39.80 -1.51 -2.54
CA LYS A 2 -38.60 -0.70 -2.21
C LYS A 2 -37.82 -1.21 -0.97
N GLN A 3 -38.52 -1.64 0.09
CA GLN A 3 -37.90 -2.21 1.30
C GLN A 3 -37.20 -3.55 1.03
N CYS A 4 -37.79 -4.44 0.21
CA CYS A 4 -37.13 -5.69 -0.18
C CYS A 4 -35.88 -5.44 -1.02
N ILE A 5 -35.89 -4.48 -1.95
CA ILE A 5 -34.74 -4.13 -2.78
C ILE A 5 -33.60 -3.56 -1.90
N ALA A 6 -33.92 -2.71 -0.92
CA ALA A 6 -32.95 -2.18 0.05
C ALA A 6 -32.37 -3.31 0.94
N PHE A 7 -33.20 -4.24 1.40
CA PHE A 7 -32.75 -5.40 2.17
C PHE A 7 -31.77 -6.28 1.39
N PHE A 8 -32.07 -6.61 0.13
CA PHE A 8 -31.17 -7.39 -0.73
C PHE A 8 -29.88 -6.64 -1.09
N ALA A 9 -29.91 -5.33 -1.26
CA ALA A 9 -28.71 -4.52 -1.50
C ALA A 9 -27.79 -4.51 -0.26
N HIS A 10 -28.35 -4.33 0.93
CA HIS A 10 -27.58 -4.40 2.18
C HIS A 10 -27.02 -5.80 2.45
N TYR A 11 -27.75 -6.86 2.12
CA TYR A 11 -27.27 -8.24 2.26
C TYR A 11 -26.07 -8.52 1.34
N LYS A 12 -26.14 -8.13 0.07
CA LYS A 12 -25.01 -8.27 -0.88
C LYS A 12 -23.77 -7.54 -0.43
N LEU A 13 -23.93 -6.33 0.10
CA LEU A 13 -22.81 -5.55 0.62
C LEU A 13 -22.17 -6.23 1.85
N ARG A 14 -22.98 -6.75 2.78
CA ARG A 14 -22.47 -7.50 3.95
C ARG A 14 -21.70 -8.74 3.54
N LEU A 15 -22.19 -9.50 2.56
CA LEU A 15 -21.48 -10.65 2.01
C LEU A 15 -20.17 -10.24 1.35
N LEU A 16 -20.14 -9.13 0.59
CA LEU A 16 -18.94 -8.61 -0.03
C LEU A 16 -17.85 -8.31 1.03
N PHE A 17 -18.22 -7.64 2.12
CA PHE A 17 -17.33 -7.35 3.23
C PHE A 17 -16.87 -8.63 3.94
N LEU A 18 -17.76 -9.57 4.17
CA LEU A 18 -17.42 -10.86 4.80
C LEU A 18 -16.38 -11.62 3.95
N PHE A 19 -16.62 -11.78 2.64
CA PHE A 19 -15.68 -12.44 1.74
C PHE A 19 -14.34 -11.70 1.66
N ALA A 20 -14.37 -10.37 1.58
CA ALA A 20 -13.16 -9.56 1.56
C ALA A 20 -12.35 -9.70 2.86
N PHE A 21 -13.01 -9.82 4.01
CA PHE A 21 -12.36 -10.07 5.29
C PHE A 21 -11.75 -11.49 5.34
N LEU A 22 -12.53 -12.53 4.99
CA LEU A 22 -12.07 -13.91 5.01
C LEU A 22 -10.85 -14.15 4.10
N ILE A 23 -10.84 -13.56 2.90
CA ILE A 23 -9.69 -13.64 1.98
C ILE A 23 -8.42 -13.07 2.62
N ARG A 24 -8.52 -12.01 3.42
CA ARG A 24 -7.37 -11.40 4.12
C ARG A 24 -6.84 -12.20 5.27
N LEU A 25 -7.58 -13.18 5.77
CA LEU A 25 -7.11 -14.10 6.81
C LEU A 25 -6.28 -15.26 6.25
N ILE A 26 -6.34 -15.52 4.93
CA ILE A 26 -5.59 -16.59 4.28
C ILE A 26 -4.09 -16.25 4.38
N HIS A 27 -3.31 -17.16 4.97
CA HIS A 27 -1.88 -17.01 5.20
C HIS A 27 -1.44 -15.74 5.94
N LEU A 28 -2.29 -15.20 6.83
CA LEU A 28 -1.96 -14.01 7.63
C LEU A 28 -0.81 -14.29 8.63
N ASN A 29 -0.52 -15.56 8.91
CA ASN A 29 0.57 -16.05 9.77
C ASN A 29 1.88 -16.37 9.01
N GLN A 30 2.01 -15.94 7.74
CA GLN A 30 3.27 -16.09 6.98
C GLN A 30 4.44 -15.38 7.68
N SER A 31 5.68 -15.76 7.33
CA SER A 31 6.89 -15.14 7.87
C SER A 31 6.86 -13.61 7.76
N LEU A 32 7.33 -12.92 8.81
CA LEU A 32 7.58 -11.47 8.77
C LEU A 32 8.83 -11.22 7.91
N TRP A 33 8.73 -10.27 6.99
CA TRP A 33 9.89 -9.77 6.26
C TRP A 33 10.54 -8.59 6.99
N LEU A 34 11.68 -8.09 6.49
CA LEU A 34 12.52 -7.10 7.17
C LEU A 34 11.74 -5.97 7.84
N ASP A 35 10.96 -5.20 7.06
CA ASP A 35 10.27 -4.01 7.59
C ASP A 35 9.15 -4.34 8.60
N GLU A 36 8.51 -5.52 8.47
CA GLU A 36 7.52 -5.97 9.47
C GLU A 36 8.20 -6.38 10.77
N ALA A 37 9.33 -7.09 10.65
CA ALA A 37 10.12 -7.46 11.81
C ALA A 37 10.69 -6.24 12.51
N THR A 38 11.13 -5.22 11.78
CA THR A 38 11.52 -3.93 12.37
C THR A 38 10.36 -3.30 13.14
N THR A 39 9.13 -3.32 12.59
CA THR A 39 7.95 -2.86 13.35
C THR A 39 7.76 -3.68 14.63
N ALA A 40 7.82 -5.02 14.54
CA ALA A 40 7.66 -5.91 15.69
C ALA A 40 8.74 -5.69 16.75
N MET A 41 10.00 -5.58 16.34
CA MET A 41 11.13 -5.35 17.24
C MET A 41 11.07 -3.97 17.89
N THR A 42 10.65 -2.94 17.16
CA THR A 42 10.46 -1.60 17.69
C THR A 42 9.51 -1.60 18.88
N VAL A 43 8.30 -2.17 18.71
CA VAL A 43 7.29 -2.19 19.78
C VAL A 43 7.56 -3.23 20.87
N LYS A 44 8.49 -4.17 20.64
CA LYS A 44 8.99 -5.08 21.70
C LYS A 44 10.09 -4.44 22.57
N THR A 45 10.90 -3.58 21.95
CA THR A 45 12.12 -3.08 22.58
C THR A 45 11.93 -1.70 23.22
N PHE A 46 11.10 -0.84 22.60
CA PHE A 46 10.91 0.54 23.02
C PHE A 46 9.52 0.76 23.57
N GLY A 47 9.42 1.44 24.72
CA GLY A 47 8.16 1.94 25.24
C GLY A 47 7.64 3.14 24.44
N PHE A 48 6.37 3.52 24.67
CA PHE A 48 5.66 4.55 23.91
C PHE A 48 6.46 5.84 23.70
N PHE A 49 7.06 6.41 24.75
CA PHE A 49 7.88 7.63 24.62
C PHE A 49 9.24 7.37 23.98
N GLU A 50 9.82 6.18 24.18
CA GLU A 50 11.11 5.82 23.58
C GLU A 50 11.01 5.61 22.08
N ILE A 51 9.85 5.19 21.56
CA ILE A 51 9.59 5.15 20.12
C ILE A 51 9.81 6.53 19.50
N VAL A 52 9.35 7.61 20.13
CA VAL A 52 9.54 8.97 19.61
C VAL A 52 10.96 9.48 19.80
N THR A 53 11.56 9.20 20.97
CA THR A 53 12.83 9.85 21.39
C THR A 53 14.07 9.05 21.03
N LYS A 54 13.99 7.72 20.94
CA LYS A 54 15.13 6.84 20.67
C LYS A 54 15.05 6.15 19.32
N PHE A 55 13.89 5.60 18.94
CA PHE A 55 13.74 4.86 17.68
C PHE A 55 13.53 5.80 16.48
N SER A 56 12.52 6.68 16.53
CA SER A 56 12.15 7.51 15.38
C SER A 56 13.26 8.41 14.84
N PRO A 57 14.21 8.93 15.62
CA PRO A 57 15.35 9.68 15.08
C PRO A 57 16.23 8.87 14.11
N HIS A 58 16.25 7.56 14.22
CA HIS A 58 17.03 6.64 13.39
C HIS A 58 16.22 5.93 12.32
N ASP A 59 14.88 6.16 12.27
CA ASP A 59 13.99 5.66 11.22
C ASP A 59 13.67 6.79 10.21
N PHE A 60 13.06 6.45 9.08
CA PHE A 60 12.71 7.39 8.00
C PHE A 60 11.21 7.60 7.87
N HIS A 61 10.44 7.14 8.86
CA HIS A 61 8.98 7.24 8.92
C HIS A 61 8.52 8.05 10.14
N PRO A 62 7.36 8.70 10.07
CA PRO A 62 6.80 9.38 11.24
C PRO A 62 6.32 8.37 12.29
N PRO A 63 6.28 8.77 13.58
CA PRO A 63 6.11 7.84 14.70
C PRO A 63 4.69 7.28 14.90
N LEU A 64 3.63 7.93 14.36
CA LEU A 64 2.24 7.63 14.73
C LEU A 64 1.85 6.16 14.50
N TYR A 65 2.35 5.54 13.42
CA TYR A 65 2.10 4.13 13.15
C TYR A 65 2.69 3.23 14.25
N TYR A 66 3.94 3.47 14.65
CA TYR A 66 4.60 2.68 15.69
C TYR A 66 3.96 2.89 17.06
N LEU A 67 3.55 4.13 17.39
CA LEU A 67 2.80 4.42 18.62
C LEU A 67 1.46 3.69 18.66
N PHE A 68 0.75 3.66 17.53
CA PHE A 68 -0.48 2.89 17.41
C PHE A 68 -0.20 1.39 17.58
N MET A 69 0.86 0.87 16.96
CA MET A 69 1.24 -0.54 17.06
C MET A 69 1.67 -0.94 18.46
N ASP A 70 2.34 -0.06 19.21
CA ASP A 70 2.67 -0.29 20.63
C ASP A 70 1.39 -0.49 21.46
N LEU A 71 0.43 0.44 21.36
CA LEU A 71 -0.86 0.30 22.04
C LEU A 71 -1.61 -0.96 21.62
N TRP A 72 -1.59 -1.30 20.34
CA TRP A 72 -2.25 -2.48 19.80
C TRP A 72 -1.63 -3.78 20.31
N THR A 73 -0.30 -3.88 20.26
CA THR A 73 0.40 -5.13 20.64
C THR A 73 0.41 -5.38 22.15
N ASN A 74 0.29 -4.33 22.96
CA ASN A 74 0.08 -4.46 24.40
C ASN A 74 -1.25 -5.14 24.75
N ILE A 75 -2.24 -5.09 23.84
CA ILE A 75 -3.56 -5.72 24.04
C ILE A 75 -3.62 -7.10 23.36
N PHE A 76 -3.13 -7.20 22.10
CA PHE A 76 -3.33 -8.37 21.24
C PHE A 76 -2.09 -9.25 21.06
N GLY A 77 -0.94 -8.83 21.62
CA GLY A 77 0.33 -9.57 21.54
C GLY A 77 1.07 -9.31 20.22
N TYR A 78 2.16 -10.08 20.04
CA TYR A 78 3.18 -9.85 19.01
C TYR A 78 3.21 -10.92 17.92
N SER A 79 2.20 -11.80 17.82
CA SER A 79 2.15 -12.80 16.75
C SER A 79 2.00 -12.15 15.38
N GLU A 80 2.40 -12.86 14.32
CA GLU A 80 2.29 -12.37 12.94
C GLU A 80 0.85 -11.93 12.60
N ILE A 81 -0.15 -12.67 13.09
CA ILE A 81 -1.57 -12.35 12.91
C ILE A 81 -1.92 -11.05 13.65
N ALA A 82 -1.49 -10.92 14.92
CA ALA A 82 -1.76 -9.72 15.72
C ALA A 82 -1.14 -8.48 15.08
N LEU A 83 0.11 -8.57 14.59
CA LEU A 83 0.82 -7.47 13.95
C LEU A 83 0.15 -7.01 12.64
N ARG A 84 -0.44 -7.92 11.85
CA ARG A 84 -1.07 -7.63 10.55
C ARG A 84 -2.54 -7.25 10.63
N MET A 85 -3.23 -7.65 11.69
CA MET A 85 -4.67 -7.41 11.85
C MET A 85 -5.06 -5.92 11.73
N PRO A 86 -4.31 -4.93 12.26
CA PRO A 86 -4.60 -3.52 12.04
C PRO A 86 -4.68 -3.14 10.56
N SER A 87 -3.76 -3.63 9.73
CA SER A 87 -3.77 -3.36 8.29
C SER A 87 -5.01 -3.95 7.60
N VAL A 88 -5.46 -5.14 8.03
CA VAL A 88 -6.73 -5.72 7.58
C VAL A 88 -7.89 -4.82 7.94
N LEU A 89 -7.99 -4.39 9.21
CA LEU A 89 -9.10 -3.56 9.70
C LEU A 89 -9.15 -2.19 9.02
N PHE A 90 -8.00 -1.52 8.85
CA PHE A 90 -7.92 -0.24 8.13
C PHE A 90 -8.31 -0.39 6.65
N SER A 91 -7.90 -1.47 5.99
CA SER A 91 -8.31 -1.76 4.61
C SER A 91 -9.82 -1.97 4.50
N MET A 92 -10.43 -2.72 5.42
CA MET A 92 -11.88 -2.93 5.48
C MET A 92 -12.62 -1.61 5.78
N GLY A 93 -12.10 -0.83 6.74
CA GLY A 93 -12.62 0.51 7.07
C GLY A 93 -12.58 1.47 5.87
N THR A 94 -11.50 1.42 5.07
CA THR A 94 -11.41 2.21 3.82
C THR A 94 -12.53 1.86 2.85
N GLY A 95 -12.82 0.57 2.66
CA GLY A 95 -13.95 0.13 1.84
C GLY A 95 -15.29 0.69 2.33
N LEU A 96 -15.50 0.73 3.65
CA LEU A 96 -16.70 1.33 4.25
C LEU A 96 -16.78 2.84 3.97
N ILE A 97 -15.66 3.56 4.11
CA ILE A 97 -15.62 5.00 3.81
C ILE A 97 -15.91 5.27 2.34
N ILE A 98 -15.38 4.48 1.40
CA ILE A 98 -15.71 4.58 -0.04
C ILE A 98 -17.23 4.42 -0.26
N TYR A 99 -17.85 3.47 0.40
CA TYR A 99 -19.32 3.29 0.33
C TYR A 99 -20.07 4.53 0.82
N LEU A 100 -19.66 5.08 1.98
CA LEU A 100 -20.29 6.28 2.55
C LEU A 100 -20.10 7.53 1.68
N ILE A 101 -18.95 7.71 1.04
CA ILE A 101 -18.69 8.80 0.08
C ILE A 101 -19.74 8.79 -1.04
N LEU A 102 -20.02 7.62 -1.60
CA LEU A 102 -20.82 7.50 -2.80
C LEU A 102 -22.32 7.46 -2.52
N ASN A 103 -22.77 6.94 -1.36
CA ASN A 103 -24.17 6.84 -1.03
C ASN A 103 -24.75 8.11 -0.40
N LYS A 104 -24.03 8.76 0.51
CA LYS A 104 -24.54 9.94 1.22
C LYS A 104 -24.65 11.17 0.33
N ASN A 105 -23.77 11.31 -0.67
CA ASN A 105 -23.65 12.51 -1.51
C ASN A 105 -24.27 12.36 -2.90
N SER A 106 -25.29 11.51 -3.02
CA SER A 106 -25.95 11.18 -4.30
C SER A 106 -26.49 12.40 -5.06
N GLY A 107 -27.00 13.41 -4.35
CA GLY A 107 -27.55 14.64 -4.96
C GLY A 107 -26.49 15.55 -5.59
N PHE A 108 -25.29 15.63 -5.01
CA PHE A 108 -24.17 16.46 -5.52
C PHE A 108 -23.65 15.99 -6.87
N PHE A 109 -23.81 14.70 -7.18
CA PHE A 109 -23.29 14.10 -8.42
C PHE A 109 -24.33 14.05 -9.56
N GLY A 110 -25.50 14.65 -9.38
CA GLY A 110 -26.54 14.75 -10.41
C GLY A 110 -27.16 13.41 -10.85
N ARG A 111 -27.09 12.37 -10.00
CA ARG A 111 -27.56 11.02 -10.32
C ARG A 111 -28.77 10.61 -9.49
N LYS A 112 -29.69 9.84 -10.10
CA LYS A 112 -30.82 9.24 -9.40
C LYS A 112 -30.35 8.13 -8.44
N LEU A 113 -30.95 8.05 -7.25
CA LEU A 113 -30.63 7.11 -6.14
C LEU A 113 -30.34 5.66 -6.57
N SER A 114 -31.08 5.11 -7.55
CA SER A 114 -30.91 3.71 -8.01
C SER A 114 -29.62 3.42 -8.80
N GLN A 115 -28.97 4.45 -9.39
CA GLN A 115 -27.67 4.31 -10.07
C GLN A 115 -26.51 4.43 -9.11
N ASN A 116 -26.67 5.13 -7.99
CA ASN A 116 -25.64 5.35 -6.98
C ASN A 116 -25.31 4.09 -6.17
N ASP A 117 -26.34 3.25 -5.88
CA ASP A 117 -26.11 2.00 -5.16
C ASP A 117 -25.17 1.05 -5.94
N SER A 118 -25.29 1.03 -7.28
CA SER A 118 -24.41 0.23 -8.13
C SER A 118 -22.97 0.77 -8.17
N VAL A 119 -22.79 2.10 -8.25
CA VAL A 119 -21.44 2.71 -8.24
C VAL A 119 -20.77 2.47 -6.89
N GLY A 120 -21.50 2.68 -5.79
CA GLY A 120 -21.01 2.41 -4.44
C GLY A 120 -20.55 0.96 -4.27
N TYR A 121 -21.40 0.01 -4.66
CA TYR A 121 -21.10 -1.42 -4.60
C TYR A 121 -19.83 -1.78 -5.41
N TRP A 122 -19.76 -1.36 -6.70
CA TRP A 122 -18.60 -1.66 -7.54
C TRP A 122 -17.32 -0.99 -7.07
N SER A 123 -17.40 0.25 -6.56
CA SER A 123 -16.21 0.93 -6.01
C SER A 123 -15.64 0.17 -4.81
N VAL A 124 -16.51 -0.28 -3.90
CA VAL A 124 -16.09 -1.10 -2.75
C VAL A 124 -15.54 -2.44 -3.22
N ALA A 125 -16.20 -3.11 -4.16
CA ALA A 125 -15.73 -4.38 -4.70
C ALA A 125 -14.35 -4.23 -5.37
N PHE A 126 -14.18 -3.25 -6.23
CA PHE A 126 -12.89 -3.00 -6.91
C PHE A 126 -11.80 -2.59 -5.94
N PHE A 127 -12.10 -1.87 -4.86
CA PHE A 127 -11.12 -1.54 -3.84
C PHE A 127 -10.75 -2.77 -3.00
N LEU A 128 -11.74 -3.43 -2.40
CA LEU A 128 -11.49 -4.53 -1.46
C LEU A 128 -10.87 -5.77 -2.12
N PHE A 129 -11.16 -6.02 -3.40
CA PHE A 129 -10.58 -7.15 -4.14
C PHE A 129 -9.41 -6.76 -5.05
N ASN A 130 -8.97 -5.49 -5.00
CA ASN A 130 -7.77 -5.10 -5.70
C ASN A 130 -6.55 -5.90 -5.18
N PRO A 131 -5.75 -6.54 -6.05
CA PRO A 131 -4.67 -7.41 -5.62
C PRO A 131 -3.57 -6.69 -4.84
N LEU A 132 -3.32 -5.40 -5.11
CA LEU A 132 -2.35 -4.62 -4.34
C LEU A 132 -2.88 -4.27 -2.95
N ILE A 133 -4.17 -3.97 -2.81
CA ILE A 133 -4.81 -3.71 -1.52
C ILE A 133 -4.86 -4.98 -0.67
N ILE A 134 -5.18 -6.14 -1.25
CA ILE A 134 -5.13 -7.42 -0.52
C ILE A 134 -3.72 -7.66 -0.01
N TYR A 135 -2.71 -7.55 -0.88
CA TYR A 135 -1.31 -7.74 -0.52
C TYR A 135 -0.91 -6.87 0.69
N TYR A 136 -1.07 -5.53 0.60
CA TYR A 136 -0.65 -4.62 1.67
C TYR A 136 -1.59 -4.58 2.88
N SER A 137 -2.79 -5.13 2.80
CA SER A 137 -3.61 -5.38 3.99
C SER A 137 -3.11 -6.55 4.85
N GLN A 138 -2.22 -7.36 4.31
CA GLN A 138 -1.54 -8.47 5.00
C GLN A 138 -0.09 -8.13 5.37
N GLU A 139 0.30 -6.86 5.37
CA GLU A 139 1.58 -6.39 5.86
C GLU A 139 1.42 -5.50 7.11
N ALA A 140 2.27 -5.73 8.13
CA ALA A 140 2.34 -4.90 9.33
C ALA A 140 3.10 -3.61 9.06
N ARG A 141 2.54 -2.76 8.17
CA ARG A 141 3.12 -1.48 7.72
C ARG A 141 2.06 -0.38 7.66
N MET A 142 2.49 0.86 7.70
CA MET A 142 1.66 2.07 7.79
C MET A 142 0.72 2.32 6.60
N TYR A 143 0.86 1.62 5.48
CA TYR A 143 0.20 1.96 4.21
C TYR A 143 -1.34 1.89 4.28
N SER A 144 -1.89 0.84 4.92
CA SER A 144 -3.35 0.70 5.07
C SER A 144 -3.95 1.76 5.99
N MET A 145 -3.25 2.11 7.08
CA MET A 145 -3.64 3.17 8.02
C MET A 145 -3.64 4.54 7.34
N THR A 146 -2.59 4.87 6.58
CA THR A 146 -2.52 6.10 5.77
C THR A 146 -3.66 6.18 4.77
N THR A 147 -3.92 5.10 4.03
CA THR A 147 -5.01 5.02 3.05
C THR A 147 -6.37 5.26 3.70
N PHE A 148 -6.59 4.72 4.89
CA PHE A 148 -7.81 4.92 5.68
C PHE A 148 -7.99 6.39 6.09
N PHE A 149 -6.95 7.03 6.62
CA PHE A 149 -7.04 8.44 7.00
C PHE A 149 -7.25 9.36 5.80
N ILE A 150 -6.60 9.08 4.67
CA ILE A 150 -6.84 9.80 3.40
C ILE A 150 -8.28 9.63 2.94
N ALA A 151 -8.84 8.42 2.98
CA ALA A 151 -10.23 8.19 2.61
C ALA A 151 -11.22 8.95 3.50
N ILE A 152 -10.98 8.98 4.83
CA ILE A 152 -11.81 9.75 5.77
C ILE A 152 -11.67 11.26 5.50
N SER A 153 -10.45 11.75 5.28
CA SER A 153 -10.23 13.16 4.93
C SER A 153 -11.00 13.53 3.66
N PHE A 154 -10.97 12.66 2.64
CA PHE A 154 -11.71 12.86 1.40
C PHE A 154 -13.23 12.84 1.60
N TYR A 155 -13.74 11.95 2.47
CA TYR A 155 -15.14 11.93 2.86
C TYR A 155 -15.58 13.28 3.47
N TYR A 156 -14.79 13.81 4.40
CA TYR A 156 -15.09 15.10 5.03
C TYR A 156 -14.90 16.28 4.08
N LEU A 157 -13.93 16.23 3.16
CA LEU A 157 -13.79 17.23 2.10
C LEU A 157 -15.06 17.30 1.24
N ILE A 158 -15.60 16.17 0.80
CA ILE A 158 -16.83 16.13 0.00
C ILE A 158 -18.01 16.68 0.81
N ASN A 159 -18.21 16.20 2.04
CA ASN A 159 -19.29 16.67 2.90
C ASN A 159 -19.21 18.18 3.15
N PHE A 160 -18.01 18.71 3.32
CA PHE A 160 -17.78 20.14 3.47
C PHE A 160 -18.15 20.92 2.20
N LEU A 161 -17.72 20.45 1.03
CA LEU A 161 -18.02 21.10 -0.27
C LEU A 161 -19.49 21.01 -0.68
N THR A 162 -20.22 20.00 -0.18
CA THR A 162 -21.64 19.78 -0.47
C THR A 162 -22.58 20.47 0.55
N SER A 163 -22.05 20.93 1.66
CA SER A 163 -22.82 21.61 2.70
C SER A 163 -23.29 22.99 2.23
N ASN A 164 -24.59 23.27 2.40
CA ASN A 164 -25.16 24.61 2.12
C ASN A 164 -24.73 25.67 3.16
N VAL A 165 -24.05 25.28 4.22
CA VAL A 165 -23.59 26.18 5.29
C VAL A 165 -22.20 26.68 4.95
N LYS A 166 -22.05 27.95 4.59
CA LYS A 166 -20.78 28.62 4.28
C LYS A 166 -19.84 28.82 5.50
N ARG A 167 -20.23 28.39 6.70
CA ARG A 167 -19.44 28.52 7.93
C ARG A 167 -18.50 27.31 8.08
N LEU A 168 -17.41 27.54 8.83
CA LEU A 168 -16.51 26.47 9.30
C LEU A 168 -17.33 25.40 10.03
N THR A 169 -17.52 24.27 9.39
CA THR A 169 -18.28 23.13 9.91
C THR A 169 -17.34 22.13 10.55
N SER A 170 -17.87 21.24 11.37
CA SER A 170 -17.10 20.07 11.90
C SER A 170 -16.40 19.27 10.80
N ASN A 171 -16.99 19.24 9.59
CA ASN A 171 -16.38 18.55 8.45
C ASN A 171 -15.03 19.16 8.03
N PHE A 172 -14.87 20.49 8.10
CA PHE A 172 -13.60 21.15 7.81
C PHE A 172 -12.51 20.78 8.83
N TRP A 173 -12.84 20.79 10.11
CA TRP A 173 -11.89 20.43 11.16
C TRP A 173 -11.51 18.97 11.12
N LEU A 174 -12.48 18.06 10.91
CA LEU A 174 -12.23 16.64 10.79
C LEU A 174 -11.42 16.31 9.53
N MET A 175 -11.68 16.99 8.39
CA MET A 175 -10.84 16.88 7.21
C MET A 175 -9.37 17.18 7.55
N ASN A 176 -9.10 18.31 8.21
CA ASN A 176 -7.73 18.72 8.58
C ASN A 176 -7.10 17.78 9.60
N LEU A 177 -7.87 17.31 10.59
CA LEU A 177 -7.39 16.30 11.54
C LEU A 177 -6.86 15.05 10.81
N PHE A 178 -7.63 14.51 9.87
CA PHE A 178 -7.22 13.30 9.13
C PHE A 178 -6.12 13.57 8.09
N LEU A 179 -5.97 14.80 7.58
CA LEU A 179 -4.78 15.20 6.83
C LEU A 179 -3.53 15.15 7.71
N ILE A 180 -3.58 15.69 8.92
CA ILE A 180 -2.48 15.67 9.89
C ILE A 180 -2.15 14.23 10.28
N LEU A 181 -3.14 13.44 10.69
CA LEU A 181 -2.95 12.04 11.05
C LEU A 181 -2.32 11.22 9.91
N SER A 182 -2.71 11.48 8.65
CA SER A 182 -2.11 10.81 7.50
C SER A 182 -0.62 11.15 7.33
N PHE A 183 -0.22 12.40 7.59
CA PHE A 183 1.17 12.84 7.52
C PHE A 183 2.02 12.25 8.65
N PHE A 184 1.49 12.25 9.88
CA PHE A 184 2.16 11.66 11.04
C PHE A 184 2.22 10.12 10.98
N THR A 185 1.46 9.52 10.06
CA THR A 185 1.54 8.07 9.76
C THR A 185 2.54 7.80 8.64
N PHE A 186 2.59 8.63 7.59
CA PHE A 186 3.43 8.41 6.42
C PHE A 186 3.69 9.70 5.64
N TYR A 187 4.95 10.12 5.54
CA TYR A 187 5.33 11.40 4.93
C TYR A 187 4.88 11.57 3.47
N ALA A 188 4.82 10.48 2.67
CA ALA A 188 4.38 10.61 1.27
C ALA A 188 2.89 11.00 1.11
N SER A 189 2.11 11.05 2.19
CA SER A 189 0.76 11.63 2.18
C SER A 189 0.76 13.14 1.90
N ILE A 190 1.92 13.82 2.01
CA ILE A 190 2.07 15.24 1.68
C ILE A 190 1.61 15.56 0.25
N PHE A 191 1.80 14.63 -0.69
CA PHE A 191 1.35 14.82 -2.08
C PHE A 191 -0.17 14.87 -2.18
N TYR A 192 -0.89 14.07 -1.37
CA TYR A 192 -2.34 14.15 -1.25
C TYR A 192 -2.77 15.44 -0.55
N ILE A 193 -2.11 15.82 0.53
CA ILE A 193 -2.39 17.06 1.30
C ILE A 193 -2.26 18.28 0.39
N ALA A 194 -1.15 18.39 -0.34
CA ALA A 194 -0.94 19.46 -1.32
C ALA A 194 -2.02 19.46 -2.42
N THR A 195 -2.49 18.28 -2.83
CA THR A 195 -3.59 18.16 -3.79
C THR A 195 -4.91 18.69 -3.23
N VAL A 196 -5.20 18.48 -1.94
CA VAL A 196 -6.39 19.06 -1.27
C VAL A 196 -6.32 20.58 -1.30
N TRP A 197 -5.18 21.18 -0.94
CA TRP A 197 -5.00 22.64 -0.98
C TRP A 197 -5.15 23.20 -2.40
N LEU A 198 -4.50 22.57 -3.38
CA LEU A 198 -4.64 22.95 -4.78
C LEU A 198 -6.11 22.86 -5.23
N TYR A 199 -6.83 21.81 -4.83
CA TYR A 199 -8.24 21.66 -5.16
C TYR A 199 -9.11 22.77 -4.54
N LEU A 200 -8.88 23.16 -3.29
CA LEU A 200 -9.58 24.27 -2.64
C LEU A 200 -9.29 25.61 -3.36
N VAL A 201 -8.03 25.85 -3.75
CA VAL A 201 -7.64 27.04 -4.55
C VAL A 201 -8.37 27.06 -5.89
N LEU A 202 -8.38 25.95 -6.64
CA LEU A 202 -9.09 25.84 -7.91
C LEU A 202 -10.61 26.00 -7.78
N LYS A 203 -11.17 25.68 -6.61
CA LYS A 203 -12.56 25.95 -6.26
C LYS A 203 -12.80 27.38 -5.75
N LYS A 204 -11.80 28.26 -5.82
CA LYS A 204 -11.81 29.65 -5.35
C LYS A 204 -12.13 29.78 -3.85
N GLN A 205 -11.81 28.74 -3.06
CA GLN A 205 -11.97 28.74 -1.60
C GLN A 205 -10.65 29.13 -0.93
N TYR A 206 -10.08 30.29 -1.31
CA TYR A 206 -8.73 30.72 -0.94
C TYR A 206 -8.53 30.80 0.57
N HIS A 207 -9.45 31.45 1.29
CA HIS A 207 -9.35 31.60 2.76
C HIS A 207 -9.34 30.24 3.50
N LEU A 208 -10.08 29.26 2.98
CA LEU A 208 -10.11 27.92 3.55
C LEU A 208 -8.85 27.13 3.21
N ALA A 209 -8.31 27.32 2.00
CA ALA A 209 -7.02 26.75 1.64
C ALA A 209 -5.90 27.29 2.55
N PHE A 210 -5.85 28.62 2.79
CA PHE A 210 -4.88 29.24 3.70
C PHE A 210 -5.08 28.81 5.15
N LEU A 211 -6.33 28.73 5.62
CA LEU A 211 -6.61 28.25 6.98
C LEU A 211 -6.20 26.79 7.16
N SER A 212 -6.54 25.92 6.22
CA SER A 212 -6.12 24.52 6.23
C SER A 212 -4.59 24.39 6.20
N PHE A 213 -3.92 25.16 5.38
CA PHE A 213 -2.46 25.23 5.32
C PHE A 213 -1.87 25.70 6.65
N GLY A 214 -2.43 26.75 7.27
CA GLY A 214 -1.99 27.26 8.57
C GLY A 214 -2.14 26.23 9.70
N ILE A 215 -3.28 25.53 9.75
CA ILE A 215 -3.50 24.44 10.72
C ILE A 215 -2.45 23.34 10.53
N TRP A 216 -2.18 22.96 9.28
CA TRP A 216 -1.18 21.95 8.97
C TRP A 216 0.24 22.43 9.31
N ILE A 217 0.60 23.68 9.05
CA ILE A 217 1.90 24.26 9.43
C ILE A 217 2.11 24.18 10.95
N LEU A 218 1.10 24.48 11.75
CA LEU A 218 1.20 24.36 13.21
C LEU A 218 1.49 22.92 13.64
N ALA A 219 0.81 21.94 13.04
CA ALA A 219 1.09 20.53 13.30
C ALA A 219 2.45 20.09 12.78
N PHE A 220 2.87 20.60 11.61
CA PHE A 220 4.18 20.33 11.01
C PHE A 220 5.32 20.85 11.88
N LEU A 221 5.20 22.04 12.46
CA LEU A 221 6.22 22.61 13.36
C LEU A 221 6.52 21.70 14.55
N ALA A 222 5.54 20.96 15.04
CA ALA A 222 5.75 20.00 16.13
C ALA A 222 6.67 18.84 15.77
N ILE A 223 6.73 18.45 14.48
CA ILE A 223 7.55 17.32 14.02
C ILE A 223 8.87 17.77 13.35
N VAL A 224 9.06 19.07 13.11
CA VAL A 224 10.27 19.62 12.46
C VAL A 224 11.56 19.16 13.11
N PRO A 225 11.73 19.18 14.46
CA PRO A 225 12.98 18.72 15.08
C PRO A 225 13.31 17.28 14.70
N LEU A 226 12.31 16.38 14.71
CA LEU A 226 12.49 14.99 14.29
C LEU A 226 12.81 14.90 12.79
N LEU A 227 12.10 15.63 11.94
CA LEU A 227 12.36 15.65 10.49
C LEU A 227 13.77 16.09 10.13
N LEU A 228 14.33 17.06 10.81
CA LEU A 228 15.70 17.52 10.57
C LEU A 228 16.73 16.42 10.87
N VAL A 229 16.55 15.70 11.96
CA VAL A 229 17.42 14.55 12.31
C VAL A 229 17.28 13.42 11.30
N GLN A 230 16.04 13.04 10.97
CA GLN A 230 15.76 11.99 9.97
C GLN A 230 16.29 12.37 8.58
N TYR A 231 16.17 13.64 8.17
CA TYR A 231 16.68 14.11 6.90
C TYR A 231 18.21 14.01 6.85
N ALA A 232 18.90 14.44 7.90
CA ALA A 232 20.37 14.30 7.99
C ALA A 232 20.79 12.83 7.88
N GLY A 233 20.17 11.94 8.67
CA GLY A 233 20.42 10.50 8.61
C GLY A 233 20.11 9.89 7.25
N SER A 234 19.05 10.33 6.57
CA SER A 234 18.71 9.83 5.23
C SER A 234 19.75 10.21 4.17
N ARG A 235 20.34 11.39 4.28
CA ARG A 235 21.44 11.83 3.39
C ARG A 235 22.69 11.00 3.62
N GLU A 236 23.02 10.74 4.87
CA GLU A 236 24.15 9.89 5.23
C GLU A 236 23.99 8.46 4.67
N VAL A 237 22.84 7.83 4.87
CA VAL A 237 22.56 6.48 4.34
C VAL A 237 22.64 6.45 2.81
N LEU A 238 22.16 7.48 2.11
CA LEU A 238 22.29 7.56 0.64
C LEU A 238 23.74 7.61 0.14
N VAL A 239 24.66 8.10 0.97
CA VAL A 239 26.12 8.12 0.67
C VAL A 239 26.76 6.79 1.04
N LEU A 240 26.43 6.24 2.23
CA LEU A 240 27.07 5.04 2.77
C LEU A 240 26.57 3.73 2.13
N VAL A 241 25.35 3.70 1.62
CA VAL A 241 24.73 2.50 1.03
C VAL A 241 24.61 2.67 -0.48
N THR A 242 25.57 2.11 -1.20
CA THR A 242 25.82 2.36 -2.63
C THR A 242 24.58 2.22 -3.53
N ASN A 243 23.78 1.19 -3.31
CA ASN A 243 22.61 0.88 -4.17
C ASN A 243 21.25 1.26 -3.54
N TRP A 244 21.26 2.02 -2.42
CA TRP A 244 20.03 2.37 -1.71
C TRP A 244 19.03 3.18 -2.56
N SER A 245 19.54 4.08 -3.38
CA SER A 245 18.73 4.89 -4.28
C SER A 245 17.91 4.09 -5.30
N LEU A 246 18.39 2.90 -5.70
CA LEU A 246 17.66 1.98 -6.58
C LEU A 246 16.46 1.34 -5.86
N VAL A 247 16.63 1.00 -4.59
CA VAL A 247 15.58 0.43 -3.73
C VAL A 247 14.51 1.49 -3.44
N LEU A 248 14.90 2.73 -3.19
CA LEU A 248 13.98 3.83 -2.90
C LEU A 248 13.11 4.25 -4.09
N GLY A 249 13.55 4.00 -5.32
CA GLY A 249 12.81 4.28 -6.55
C GLY A 249 13.19 5.61 -7.21
N LYS A 250 14.19 5.55 -8.09
CA LYS A 250 14.54 6.64 -9.01
C LYS A 250 13.44 6.84 -10.07
N VAL A 251 13.34 8.05 -10.62
CA VAL A 251 12.46 8.33 -11.77
C VAL A 251 13.05 7.66 -12.99
N THR A 252 12.42 6.58 -13.42
CA THR A 252 12.73 5.84 -14.65
C THR A 252 11.44 5.49 -15.38
N LEU A 253 11.50 5.29 -16.71
CA LEU A 253 10.35 4.84 -17.47
C LEU A 253 9.77 3.53 -16.91
N LYS A 254 10.63 2.60 -16.49
CA LYS A 254 10.23 1.34 -15.85
C LYS A 254 9.40 1.60 -14.59
N ASN A 255 9.87 2.47 -13.68
CA ASN A 255 9.17 2.76 -12.44
C ASN A 255 7.83 3.47 -12.70
N LEU A 256 7.76 4.36 -13.70
CA LEU A 256 6.51 5.01 -14.10
C LEU A 256 5.48 3.99 -14.64
N LEU A 257 5.91 3.08 -15.52
CA LEU A 257 5.05 2.03 -16.08
C LEU A 257 4.62 0.99 -15.02
N LEU A 258 5.42 0.80 -13.96
CA LEU A 258 5.04 -0.10 -12.88
C LEU A 258 3.82 0.39 -12.09
N PHE A 259 3.51 1.69 -12.03
CA PHE A 259 2.33 2.17 -11.32
C PHE A 259 1.03 1.57 -11.86
N PRO A 260 0.63 1.82 -13.12
CA PRO A 260 -0.62 1.28 -13.62
C PRO A 260 -0.62 -0.26 -13.66
N ILE A 261 0.52 -0.90 -13.95
CA ILE A 261 0.63 -2.36 -13.94
C ILE A 261 0.38 -2.89 -12.52
N LYS A 262 1.10 -2.40 -11.51
CA LYS A 262 0.99 -2.88 -10.13
C LYS A 262 -0.33 -2.49 -9.46
N PHE A 263 -0.92 -1.37 -9.84
CA PHE A 263 -2.24 -0.95 -9.37
C PHE A 263 -3.36 -1.89 -9.84
N THR A 264 -3.15 -2.62 -10.94
CA THR A 264 -4.15 -3.52 -11.51
C THR A 264 -3.83 -5.00 -11.32
N SER A 265 -2.55 -5.40 -11.28
CA SER A 265 -2.11 -6.81 -11.14
C SER A 265 -1.49 -7.15 -9.79
N GLY A 266 -1.34 -6.16 -8.88
CA GLY A 266 -0.71 -6.38 -7.57
C GLY A 266 0.81 -6.50 -7.62
N ARG A 267 1.41 -6.94 -6.51
CA ARG A 267 2.87 -6.99 -6.36
C ARG A 267 3.53 -8.16 -7.10
N ILE A 268 2.79 -9.19 -7.43
CA ILE A 268 3.33 -10.41 -8.04
C ILE A 268 4.10 -10.14 -9.33
N SER A 269 5.09 -10.97 -9.58
CA SER A 269 5.76 -11.08 -10.88
C SER A 269 6.33 -12.51 -11.01
N PHE A 270 6.40 -13.05 -12.22
CA PHE A 270 6.86 -14.41 -12.47
C PHE A 270 7.75 -14.49 -13.73
N TYR A 271 8.38 -15.61 -13.93
CA TYR A 271 9.16 -15.92 -15.12
C TYR A 271 8.36 -16.83 -16.06
N PRO A 272 8.55 -16.71 -17.40
CA PRO A 272 9.42 -15.74 -18.07
C PRO A 272 8.85 -14.31 -18.01
N LYS A 273 9.71 -13.31 -17.84
CA LYS A 273 9.31 -11.90 -17.68
C LYS A 273 8.47 -11.36 -18.81
N MET A 274 8.73 -11.79 -20.06
CA MET A 274 7.94 -11.39 -21.23
C MET A 274 6.46 -11.79 -21.09
N LEU A 275 6.20 -13.02 -20.66
CA LEU A 275 4.83 -13.50 -20.42
C LEU A 275 4.15 -12.67 -19.31
N TYR A 276 4.85 -12.41 -18.21
CA TYR A 276 4.33 -11.56 -17.15
C TYR A 276 3.94 -10.17 -17.67
N TYR A 277 4.83 -9.50 -18.42
CA TYR A 277 4.54 -8.16 -18.94
C TYR A 277 3.43 -8.17 -20.00
N ALA A 278 3.31 -9.21 -20.81
CA ALA A 278 2.22 -9.37 -21.76
C ALA A 278 0.86 -9.50 -21.05
N LEU A 279 0.76 -10.38 -20.04
CA LEU A 279 -0.47 -10.59 -19.29
C LEU A 279 -0.84 -9.40 -18.41
N ALA A 280 0.10 -8.87 -17.62
CA ALA A 280 -0.14 -7.75 -16.71
C ALA A 280 -0.35 -6.44 -17.49
N GLY A 281 0.39 -6.23 -18.59
CA GLY A 281 0.22 -5.08 -19.48
C GLY A 281 -1.10 -5.13 -20.26
N GLY A 282 -1.48 -6.30 -20.78
CA GLY A 282 -2.77 -6.52 -21.43
C GLY A 282 -3.94 -6.28 -20.47
N TRP A 283 -3.83 -6.79 -19.22
CA TRP A 283 -4.80 -6.54 -18.17
C TRP A 283 -4.93 -5.06 -17.82
N MET A 284 -3.80 -4.38 -17.62
CA MET A 284 -3.76 -2.94 -17.39
C MET A 284 -4.37 -2.16 -18.57
N GLY A 285 -4.02 -2.53 -19.80
CA GLY A 285 -4.58 -1.93 -21.02
C GLY A 285 -6.10 -2.09 -21.10
N PHE A 286 -6.64 -3.26 -20.74
CA PHE A 286 -8.08 -3.51 -20.65
C PHE A 286 -8.75 -2.60 -19.60
N ILE A 287 -8.20 -2.47 -18.39
CA ILE A 287 -8.70 -1.55 -17.36
C ILE A 287 -8.65 -0.10 -17.84
N ALA A 288 -7.56 0.32 -18.47
CA ALA A 288 -7.41 1.66 -19.03
C ALA A 288 -8.47 1.92 -20.12
N LEU A 289 -8.73 0.96 -21.00
CA LEU A 289 -9.76 1.05 -22.04
C LEU A 289 -11.16 1.24 -21.43
N ILE A 290 -11.50 0.51 -20.37
CA ILE A 290 -12.78 0.69 -19.66
C ILE A 290 -12.87 2.12 -19.11
N ILE A 291 -11.81 2.61 -18.47
CA ILE A 291 -11.81 3.97 -17.91
C ILE A 291 -11.96 5.00 -19.02
N ILE A 292 -11.19 4.92 -20.10
CA ILE A 292 -11.20 5.88 -21.21
C ILE A 292 -12.57 5.88 -21.91
N THR A 293 -13.15 4.71 -22.19
CA THR A 293 -14.45 4.61 -22.84
C THR A 293 -15.59 5.09 -21.94
N GLY A 294 -15.51 4.80 -20.63
CA GLY A 294 -16.47 5.28 -19.63
C GLY A 294 -16.33 6.77 -19.30
N PHE A 295 -15.21 7.41 -19.66
CA PHE A 295 -14.89 8.80 -19.32
C PHE A 295 -15.79 9.84 -20.02
N ARG A 296 -16.60 9.44 -21.00
CA ARG A 296 -17.56 10.33 -21.72
C ARG A 296 -18.64 10.94 -20.80
N ILE A 297 -18.81 10.40 -19.57
CA ILE A 297 -19.75 10.97 -18.61
C ILE A 297 -19.05 12.07 -17.80
N LYS A 298 -19.44 13.32 -18.08
CA LYS A 298 -18.95 14.54 -17.41
C LYS A 298 -19.56 14.71 -16.01
N SER A 299 -19.40 13.75 -15.11
CA SER A 299 -19.83 13.92 -13.71
C SER A 299 -18.77 14.66 -12.89
N GLY A 300 -19.20 15.45 -11.91
CA GLY A 300 -18.29 16.14 -10.98
C GLY A 300 -17.38 15.17 -10.25
N MET A 301 -17.89 13.97 -9.86
CA MET A 301 -17.12 12.92 -9.19
C MET A 301 -16.04 12.33 -10.10
N THR A 302 -16.31 12.11 -11.38
CA THR A 302 -15.28 11.61 -12.33
C THR A 302 -14.09 12.56 -12.40
N LYS A 303 -14.36 13.89 -12.55
CA LYS A 303 -13.32 14.90 -12.57
C LYS A 303 -12.54 14.95 -11.26
N MET A 304 -13.24 14.86 -10.12
CA MET A 304 -12.65 14.89 -8.80
C MET A 304 -11.79 13.63 -8.56
N ALA A 305 -12.30 12.45 -8.85
CA ALA A 305 -11.55 11.19 -8.71
C ALA A 305 -10.29 11.18 -9.59
N LEU A 306 -10.39 11.69 -10.85
CA LEU A 306 -9.22 11.81 -11.72
C LEU A 306 -8.21 12.82 -11.16
N PHE A 307 -8.66 13.96 -10.67
CA PHE A 307 -7.79 14.98 -10.10
C PHE A 307 -6.98 14.42 -8.91
N PHE A 308 -7.66 13.74 -7.98
CA PHE A 308 -7.04 13.12 -6.80
C PHE A 308 -6.24 11.83 -7.12
N LEU A 309 -6.43 11.23 -8.28
CA LEU A 309 -5.60 10.14 -8.77
C LEU A 309 -4.28 10.66 -9.40
N ILE A 310 -4.36 11.72 -10.20
CA ILE A 310 -3.24 12.15 -11.06
C ILE A 310 -2.33 13.16 -10.36
N ILE A 311 -2.89 14.16 -9.68
CA ILE A 311 -2.07 15.26 -9.11
C ILE A 311 -1.09 14.77 -8.06
N PRO A 312 -1.46 13.90 -7.07
CA PRO A 312 -0.48 13.41 -6.11
C PRO A 312 0.65 12.61 -6.77
N LEU A 313 0.34 11.87 -7.85
CA LEU A 313 1.35 11.12 -8.59
C LEU A 313 2.33 12.06 -9.31
N ILE A 314 1.81 13.11 -9.99
CA ILE A 314 2.65 14.13 -10.62
C ILE A 314 3.57 14.79 -9.59
N LEU A 315 3.03 15.22 -8.45
CA LEU A 315 3.82 15.81 -7.37
C LEU A 315 4.89 14.86 -6.85
N GLY A 316 4.55 13.58 -6.66
CA GLY A 316 5.49 12.54 -6.27
C GLY A 316 6.59 12.30 -7.29
N VAL A 317 6.27 12.30 -8.58
CA VAL A 317 7.27 12.20 -9.66
C VAL A 317 8.20 13.41 -9.65
N LEU A 318 7.66 14.63 -9.59
CA LEU A 318 8.46 15.86 -9.54
C LEU A 318 9.41 15.88 -8.33
N PHE A 319 8.93 15.49 -7.17
CA PHE A 319 9.75 15.37 -5.97
C PHE A 319 10.85 14.30 -6.12
N SER A 320 10.54 13.19 -6.78
CA SER A 320 11.45 12.05 -6.92
C SER A 320 12.64 12.30 -7.86
N PHE A 321 12.66 13.40 -8.62
CA PHE A 321 13.87 13.83 -9.32
C PHE A 321 14.97 14.30 -8.37
N ASN A 322 14.60 14.88 -7.22
CA ASN A 322 15.54 15.33 -6.20
C ASN A 322 15.80 14.28 -5.10
N SER A 323 14.79 13.57 -4.67
CA SER A 323 14.86 12.53 -3.65
C SER A 323 14.13 11.27 -4.10
N PRO A 324 14.80 10.13 -4.30
CA PRO A 324 14.17 8.94 -4.88
C PRO A 324 13.10 8.38 -3.94
N LEU A 325 11.82 8.53 -4.35
CA LEU A 325 10.65 8.05 -3.59
C LEU A 325 9.61 7.33 -4.47
N LEU A 326 9.91 7.14 -5.76
CA LEU A 326 8.93 6.68 -6.75
C LEU A 326 8.74 5.16 -6.71
N GLN A 327 8.11 4.68 -5.64
CA GLN A 327 7.67 3.28 -5.51
C GLN A 327 6.13 3.23 -5.48
N TYR A 328 5.53 2.35 -6.30
CA TYR A 328 4.08 2.26 -6.47
C TYR A 328 3.32 2.02 -5.15
N PHE A 329 3.87 1.27 -4.22
CA PHE A 329 3.22 0.98 -2.94
C PHE A 329 3.11 2.20 -2.02
N ARG A 330 4.00 3.19 -2.15
CA ARG A 330 3.92 4.45 -1.40
C ARG A 330 2.71 5.29 -1.80
N PHE A 331 2.14 5.03 -2.97
CA PHE A 331 0.98 5.71 -3.52
C PHE A 331 -0.28 4.82 -3.54
N GLN A 332 -0.31 3.73 -2.75
CA GLN A 332 -1.47 2.82 -2.76
C GLN A 332 -2.78 3.49 -2.37
N TYR A 333 -2.75 4.60 -1.62
CA TYR A 333 -3.95 5.40 -1.31
C TYR A 333 -4.66 5.93 -2.56
N LEU A 334 -3.97 6.04 -3.68
CA LEU A 334 -4.57 6.41 -4.97
C LEU A 334 -5.57 5.37 -5.49
N LEU A 335 -5.49 4.14 -4.99
CA LEU A 335 -6.44 3.07 -5.33
C LEU A 335 -7.86 3.35 -4.85
N VAL A 336 -8.05 4.22 -3.85
CA VAL A 336 -9.37 4.76 -3.46
C VAL A 336 -10.01 5.46 -4.67
N PHE A 337 -9.25 6.35 -5.33
CA PHE A 337 -9.73 7.14 -6.46
C PHE A 337 -9.84 6.31 -7.73
N LEU A 338 -8.90 5.39 -7.96
CA LEU A 338 -8.95 4.46 -9.09
C LEU A 338 -10.18 3.55 -9.02
N SER A 339 -10.51 3.00 -7.85
CA SER A 339 -11.68 2.15 -7.67
C SER A 339 -13.00 2.90 -7.92
N ILE A 340 -13.10 4.16 -7.46
CA ILE A 340 -14.24 5.03 -7.73
C ILE A 340 -14.32 5.33 -9.24
N LEU A 341 -13.21 5.68 -9.88
CA LEU A 341 -13.17 6.00 -11.30
C LEU A 341 -13.55 4.79 -12.16
N LEU A 342 -13.04 3.61 -11.84
CA LEU A 342 -13.35 2.36 -12.52
C LEU A 342 -14.82 1.98 -12.38
N ALA A 343 -15.40 2.11 -11.18
CA ALA A 343 -16.82 1.86 -10.96
C ALA A 343 -17.73 2.83 -11.71
N LEU A 344 -17.34 4.12 -11.75
CA LEU A 344 -18.02 5.14 -12.54
C LEU A 344 -17.98 4.79 -14.03
N ALA A 345 -16.83 4.34 -14.53
CA ALA A 345 -16.64 3.92 -15.91
C ALA A 345 -17.50 2.71 -16.24
N VAL A 346 -17.45 1.65 -15.43
CA VAL A 346 -18.28 0.43 -15.62
C VAL A 346 -19.77 0.76 -15.65
N CYS A 347 -20.26 1.55 -14.69
CA CYS A 347 -21.68 1.92 -14.64
C CYS A 347 -22.10 2.83 -15.79
N SER A 348 -21.15 3.50 -16.46
CA SER A 348 -21.45 4.34 -17.62
C SER A 348 -21.80 3.59 -18.89
N PHE A 349 -21.36 2.34 -19.03
CA PHE A 349 -21.70 1.50 -20.18
C PHE A 349 -23.21 1.27 -20.31
N ASP A 350 -23.97 1.35 -19.21
CA ASP A 350 -25.44 1.29 -19.24
C ASP A 350 -26.05 2.47 -20.00
N THR A 351 -25.45 3.65 -19.95
CA THR A 351 -25.98 4.86 -20.60
C THR A 351 -25.47 5.02 -22.03
N LEU A 352 -24.23 4.64 -22.31
CA LEU A 352 -23.63 4.75 -23.66
C LEU A 352 -24.38 3.93 -24.71
N PHE A 353 -24.74 2.71 -24.40
CA PHE A 353 -25.48 1.84 -25.30
C PHE A 353 -26.99 2.12 -25.33
N ALA A 354 -27.52 2.81 -24.30
CA ALA A 354 -28.90 3.28 -24.33
C ALA A 354 -29.15 4.32 -25.43
N HIS A 355 -28.14 5.13 -25.77
CA HIS A 355 -28.23 6.12 -26.86
C HIS A 355 -27.95 5.54 -28.24
N ALA A 356 -27.23 4.41 -28.34
CA ALA A 356 -26.84 3.81 -29.62
C ALA A 356 -27.97 3.01 -30.32
N VAL A 357 -29.00 2.59 -29.57
CA VAL A 357 -30.10 1.78 -30.10
C VAL A 357 -31.40 2.58 -30.07
N THR A 358 -31.68 3.28 -31.12
CA THR A 358 -32.98 3.96 -31.35
C THR A 358 -34.06 2.95 -31.78
N LEU A 359 -34.57 2.17 -30.82
CA LEU A 359 -35.78 1.37 -31.04
C LEU A 359 -37.00 2.22 -30.65
N LYS A 360 -38.02 2.23 -31.51
CA LYS A 360 -39.31 2.91 -31.27
C LYS A 360 -40.31 1.93 -30.63
N GLY A 361 -40.97 2.34 -29.51
CA GLY A 361 -42.06 1.61 -28.87
C GLY A 361 -41.86 1.34 -27.38
N PRO A 362 -42.95 1.12 -26.59
CA PRO A 362 -42.89 0.93 -25.12
C PRO A 362 -42.16 -0.36 -24.68
N THR A 363 -42.26 -1.44 -25.46
CA THR A 363 -41.49 -2.68 -25.21
C THR A 363 -40.00 -2.53 -25.44
N ALA A 364 -39.57 -1.59 -26.31
CA ALA A 364 -38.19 -1.27 -26.58
C ALA A 364 -37.50 -0.60 -25.36
N LEU A 365 -38.22 0.20 -24.60
CA LEU A 365 -37.72 0.85 -23.40
C LEU A 365 -37.41 -0.14 -22.27
N ILE A 366 -38.27 -1.17 -22.08
CA ILE A 366 -38.06 -2.22 -21.07
C ILE A 366 -36.91 -3.14 -21.48
N ARG A 367 -36.85 -3.56 -22.74
CA ARG A 367 -35.77 -4.38 -23.30
C ARG A 367 -34.42 -3.65 -23.27
N LYS A 368 -34.42 -2.32 -23.53
CA LYS A 368 -33.25 -1.43 -23.46
C LYS A 368 -32.72 -1.31 -22.03
N LYS A 369 -33.61 -1.18 -21.01
CA LYS A 369 -33.23 -1.06 -19.59
C LYS A 369 -32.68 -2.38 -19.06
N VAL A 370 -33.23 -3.52 -19.44
CA VAL A 370 -32.76 -4.86 -19.03
C VAL A 370 -31.41 -5.19 -19.70
N SER A 371 -31.24 -4.89 -20.99
CA SER A 371 -29.98 -5.19 -21.70
C SER A 371 -28.80 -4.32 -21.24
N SER A 372 -29.03 -3.07 -20.83
CA SER A 372 -27.99 -2.18 -20.35
C SER A 372 -27.50 -2.55 -18.94
N LEU A 373 -28.43 -2.85 -18.02
CA LEU A 373 -28.08 -3.33 -16.67
C LEU A 373 -27.24 -4.62 -16.69
N THR A 374 -27.45 -5.47 -17.71
CA THR A 374 -26.71 -6.73 -17.87
C THR A 374 -25.26 -6.48 -18.28
N ARG A 375 -24.99 -5.50 -19.14
CA ARG A 375 -23.62 -5.22 -19.67
C ARG A 375 -22.70 -4.65 -18.60
N ALA A 376 -23.10 -3.63 -17.85
CA ALA A 376 -22.30 -3.11 -16.75
C ALA A 376 -22.01 -4.19 -15.71
N ARG A 377 -22.98 -5.08 -15.42
CA ARG A 377 -22.76 -6.20 -14.52
C ARG A 377 -21.74 -7.20 -15.08
N ILE A 378 -21.81 -7.54 -16.36
CA ILE A 378 -20.86 -8.47 -17.00
C ILE A 378 -19.45 -7.88 -16.96
N ILE A 379 -19.27 -6.61 -17.37
CA ILE A 379 -17.96 -5.94 -17.33
C ILE A 379 -17.46 -5.85 -15.88
N GLY A 380 -18.30 -5.45 -14.93
CA GLY A 380 -17.95 -5.35 -13.52
C GLY A 380 -17.53 -6.70 -12.92
N ILE A 381 -18.25 -7.78 -13.23
CA ILE A 381 -17.91 -9.15 -12.80
C ILE A 381 -16.58 -9.57 -13.43
N PHE A 382 -16.37 -9.30 -14.73
CA PHE A 382 -15.10 -9.65 -15.40
C PHE A 382 -13.90 -8.94 -14.79
N VAL A 383 -14.02 -7.64 -14.49
CA VAL A 383 -12.99 -6.87 -13.78
C VAL A 383 -12.73 -7.46 -12.39
N LEU A 384 -13.80 -7.78 -11.66
CA LEU A 384 -13.68 -8.37 -10.32
C LEU A 384 -13.02 -9.75 -10.37
N MET A 385 -13.39 -10.59 -11.32
CA MET A 385 -12.76 -11.90 -11.52
C MET A 385 -11.27 -11.77 -11.85
N GLY A 386 -10.87 -10.78 -12.66
CA GLY A 386 -9.48 -10.51 -12.94
C GLY A 386 -8.71 -10.08 -11.68
N PHE A 387 -9.26 -9.19 -10.86
CA PHE A 387 -8.65 -8.82 -9.57
C PHE A 387 -8.54 -10.02 -8.61
N VAL A 388 -9.59 -10.83 -8.52
CA VAL A 388 -9.59 -12.06 -7.71
C VAL A 388 -8.56 -13.06 -8.27
N GLY A 389 -8.44 -13.20 -9.59
CA GLY A 389 -7.45 -14.07 -10.23
C GLY A 389 -6.00 -13.68 -9.88
N TRP A 390 -5.66 -12.39 -9.99
CA TRP A 390 -4.35 -11.88 -9.57
C TRP A 390 -4.13 -12.05 -8.05
N SER A 391 -5.16 -11.83 -7.24
CA SER A 391 -5.09 -12.04 -5.78
C SER A 391 -4.93 -13.51 -5.42
N PHE A 392 -5.59 -14.40 -6.15
CA PHE A 392 -5.47 -15.84 -5.98
C PHE A 392 -4.04 -16.32 -6.17
N LEU A 393 -3.34 -15.83 -7.21
CA LEU A 393 -1.93 -16.16 -7.42
C LEU A 393 -1.08 -15.76 -6.19
N TYR A 394 -1.30 -14.57 -5.62
CA TYR A 394 -0.59 -14.17 -4.41
C TYR A 394 -0.96 -15.03 -3.21
N LEU A 395 -2.25 -15.28 -2.98
CA LEU A 395 -2.72 -15.94 -1.76
C LEU A 395 -2.35 -17.43 -1.69
N PHE A 396 -2.35 -18.13 -2.83
CA PHE A 396 -2.21 -19.59 -2.83
C PHE A 396 -0.85 -20.10 -3.33
N PHE A 397 -0.01 -19.22 -3.86
CA PHE A 397 1.33 -19.61 -4.32
C PHE A 397 2.41 -18.94 -3.47
N PRO A 398 3.03 -19.67 -2.51
CA PRO A 398 4.01 -19.13 -1.57
C PRO A 398 5.19 -18.42 -2.23
N GLN A 399 5.55 -18.77 -3.46
CA GLN A 399 6.62 -18.12 -4.23
C GLN A 399 6.41 -16.61 -4.45
N PHE A 400 5.17 -16.09 -4.30
CA PHE A 400 4.85 -14.67 -4.40
C PHE A 400 4.81 -13.96 -3.06
N HIS A 401 4.97 -14.69 -1.94
CA HIS A 401 5.10 -14.11 -0.62
C HIS A 401 6.47 -13.47 -0.41
N ARG A 402 6.67 -12.81 0.71
CA ARG A 402 7.94 -12.25 1.15
C ARG A 402 8.93 -13.34 1.56
N GLU A 403 10.11 -12.94 1.92
CA GLU A 403 11.19 -13.77 2.43
C GLU A 403 10.74 -14.65 3.61
N ASP A 404 11.20 -15.90 3.66
CA ASP A 404 10.83 -16.87 4.68
C ASP A 404 11.85 -16.96 5.81
N TRP A 405 11.90 -15.91 6.64
CA TRP A 405 12.76 -15.86 7.80
C TRP A 405 12.43 -16.90 8.86
N LYS A 406 11.17 -17.31 8.94
CA LYS A 406 10.73 -18.32 9.92
C LYS A 406 11.38 -19.67 9.63
N SER A 407 11.34 -20.13 8.39
CA SER A 407 12.00 -21.37 7.99
C SER A 407 13.52 -21.27 8.07
N LEU A 408 14.13 -20.12 7.72
CA LEU A 408 15.55 -19.92 7.88
C LEU A 408 15.97 -19.97 9.36
N ALA A 409 15.22 -19.31 10.23
CA ALA A 409 15.47 -19.30 11.66
C ALA A 409 15.42 -20.72 12.27
N ASP A 410 14.46 -21.56 11.85
CA ASP A 410 14.37 -22.94 12.34
C ASP A 410 15.59 -23.79 11.96
N VAL A 411 16.18 -23.57 10.80
CA VAL A 411 17.44 -24.23 10.39
C VAL A 411 18.62 -23.72 11.22
N LEU A 412 18.70 -22.42 11.43
CA LEU A 412 19.80 -21.77 12.14
C LEU A 412 19.86 -22.08 13.64
N LYS A 413 18.77 -22.53 14.25
CA LYS A 413 18.76 -22.95 15.68
C LYS A 413 19.77 -24.04 16.03
N ASN A 414 20.10 -24.89 15.05
CA ASN A 414 21.05 -25.99 15.22
C ASN A 414 22.46 -25.63 14.75
N GLU A 415 22.67 -24.43 14.20
CA GLU A 415 23.97 -23.99 13.71
C GLU A 415 24.82 -23.49 14.88
N LYS A 416 26.08 -23.96 14.92
CA LYS A 416 27.07 -23.59 15.95
C LYS A 416 28.10 -22.60 15.45
N ALA A 417 28.27 -22.53 14.12
CA ALA A 417 29.21 -21.60 13.53
C ALA A 417 28.74 -20.13 13.66
N PRO A 418 29.65 -19.19 13.81
CA PRO A 418 29.30 -17.77 13.90
C PRO A 418 28.61 -17.29 12.63
N ILE A 419 27.51 -16.56 12.80
CA ILE A 419 26.66 -16.06 11.72
C ILE A 419 27.00 -14.62 11.42
N TYR A 420 27.30 -14.30 10.16
CA TYR A 420 27.58 -12.95 9.67
C TYR A 420 26.49 -12.47 8.72
N MET A 421 26.00 -11.26 8.93
CA MET A 421 25.01 -10.60 8.07
C MET A 421 25.10 -9.07 8.17
N ILE A 422 24.33 -8.38 7.34
CA ILE A 422 24.11 -6.93 7.49
C ILE A 422 23.26 -6.69 8.74
N LEU A 423 23.86 -6.11 9.80
CA LEU A 423 23.18 -5.96 11.09
C LEU A 423 21.93 -5.08 11.04
N SER A 424 21.88 -4.08 10.16
CA SER A 424 20.66 -3.29 9.94
C SER A 424 19.50 -4.08 9.34
N SER A 425 19.74 -5.32 8.88
CA SER A 425 18.74 -6.23 8.32
C SER A 425 18.50 -7.45 9.21
N SER A 426 18.96 -7.42 10.47
CA SER A 426 18.89 -8.57 11.38
C SER A 426 17.60 -8.70 12.19
N ASP A 427 16.68 -7.74 12.12
CA ASP A 427 15.47 -7.74 12.94
C ASP A 427 14.58 -8.98 12.75
N PRO A 428 14.42 -9.57 11.54
CA PRO A 428 13.70 -10.82 11.41
C PRO A 428 14.37 -11.99 12.16
N LEU A 429 15.69 -12.06 12.13
CA LEU A 429 16.44 -13.08 12.87
C LEU A 429 16.24 -12.90 14.39
N LYS A 430 16.37 -11.68 14.90
CA LYS A 430 16.10 -11.36 16.31
C LYS A 430 14.67 -11.67 16.73
N TYR A 431 13.69 -11.51 15.83
CA TYR A 431 12.30 -11.81 16.14
C TYR A 431 12.04 -13.30 16.30
N TYR A 432 12.60 -14.15 15.40
CA TYR A 432 12.37 -15.59 15.38
C TYR A 432 13.35 -16.39 16.23
N THR A 433 14.60 -15.90 16.39
CA THR A 433 15.69 -16.56 17.12
C THR A 433 16.47 -15.55 17.95
N PRO A 434 15.89 -15.00 19.03
CA PRO A 434 16.54 -13.97 19.86
C PRO A 434 17.84 -14.44 20.50
N GLU A 435 18.05 -15.74 20.61
CA GLU A 435 19.26 -16.37 21.13
C GLU A 435 20.46 -16.27 20.16
N ILE A 436 20.23 -16.09 18.87
CA ILE A 436 21.28 -16.00 17.86
C ILE A 436 21.77 -14.57 17.74
N GLN A 437 23.03 -14.35 18.03
CA GLN A 437 23.71 -13.08 17.83
C GLN A 437 24.49 -13.08 16.51
N ALA A 438 23.96 -12.36 15.50
CA ALA A 438 24.67 -12.18 14.25
C ALA A 438 25.81 -11.16 14.40
N ARG A 439 26.94 -11.42 13.71
CA ARG A 439 28.09 -10.53 13.57
C ARG A 439 27.98 -9.68 12.31
N SER A 440 28.72 -8.56 12.28
CA SER A 440 28.68 -7.63 11.13
C SER A 440 29.42 -8.19 9.91
N LEU A 441 28.71 -8.29 8.78
CA LEU A 441 29.28 -8.65 7.49
C LEU A 441 30.13 -7.51 6.89
N LYS A 442 29.93 -6.25 7.31
CA LYS A 442 30.68 -5.09 6.79
C LYS A 442 32.15 -5.11 7.17
N ASN A 443 32.46 -5.63 8.35
CA ASN A 443 33.79 -5.70 8.89
C ASN A 443 34.04 -7.16 9.28
N ILE A 444 34.18 -8.03 8.30
CA ILE A 444 34.64 -9.39 8.59
C ILE A 444 36.10 -9.30 9.07
N SER A 445 36.26 -8.98 10.36
CA SER A 445 37.52 -9.30 11.02
C SER A 445 37.42 -10.77 11.39
N ILE A 446 37.98 -11.62 10.56
CA ILE A 446 38.14 -13.04 10.89
C ILE A 446 39.11 -13.06 12.05
N GLN A 447 38.57 -13.07 13.27
CA GLN A 447 39.37 -13.30 14.45
C GLN A 447 39.82 -14.75 14.36
N GLY A 448 41.14 -14.93 14.22
CA GLY A 448 41.74 -16.24 13.96
C GLY A 448 41.23 -17.29 14.96
N GLY A 449 40.55 -18.31 14.43
CA GLY A 449 40.03 -19.41 15.21
C GLY A 449 38.68 -19.97 14.72
N ASP A 450 37.91 -19.24 13.93
CA ASP A 450 36.63 -19.77 13.41
C ASP A 450 36.89 -20.58 12.13
N ASN A 451 37.10 -21.91 12.26
CA ASN A 451 37.33 -22.79 11.10
C ASN A 451 36.14 -22.79 10.12
N THR A 452 34.93 -22.58 10.62
CA THR A 452 33.72 -22.53 9.80
C THR A 452 32.88 -21.32 10.19
N ILE A 453 32.35 -20.61 9.19
CA ILE A 453 31.47 -19.45 9.37
C ILE A 453 30.24 -19.56 8.49
N VAL A 454 29.15 -18.93 8.89
CA VAL A 454 27.90 -18.85 8.13
C VAL A 454 27.64 -17.42 7.70
N ILE A 455 27.37 -17.24 6.42
CA ILE A 455 27.02 -15.95 5.83
C ILE A 455 25.56 -15.94 5.42
N ILE A 456 24.80 -14.92 5.87
CA ILE A 456 23.47 -14.60 5.35
C ILE A 456 23.62 -13.36 4.46
N PRO A 457 23.68 -13.52 3.12
CA PRO A 457 24.01 -12.43 2.20
C PRO A 457 22.85 -11.44 1.99
N TYR A 458 21.76 -11.57 2.74
CA TYR A 458 20.59 -10.72 2.63
C TYR A 458 20.97 -9.23 2.72
N THR A 459 20.61 -8.45 1.71
CA THR A 459 20.94 -7.03 1.51
C THR A 459 22.43 -6.68 1.28
N ALA A 460 23.35 -7.64 1.23
CA ALA A 460 24.79 -7.37 0.95
C ALA A 460 24.99 -6.59 -0.35
N ASP A 461 24.31 -6.98 -1.44
CA ASP A 461 24.36 -6.29 -2.73
C ASP A 461 23.88 -4.84 -2.66
N ILE A 462 22.88 -4.54 -1.80
CA ILE A 462 22.37 -3.18 -1.60
C ILE A 462 23.45 -2.31 -0.95
N HIS A 463 24.21 -2.91 -0.02
CA HIS A 463 25.33 -2.24 0.66
C HIS A 463 26.62 -2.23 -0.16
N GLY A 464 26.68 -2.90 -1.32
CA GLY A 464 27.87 -2.99 -2.17
C GLY A 464 29.00 -3.77 -1.52
N ILE A 465 28.68 -4.82 -0.73
CA ILE A 465 29.66 -5.63 -0.03
C ILE A 465 29.96 -6.89 -0.84
N ASP A 466 31.20 -7.01 -1.30
CA ASP A 466 31.74 -8.24 -1.88
C ASP A 466 32.42 -9.08 -0.80
N TYR A 467 31.60 -9.81 -0.04
CA TYR A 467 32.06 -10.67 1.03
C TYR A 467 32.77 -11.92 0.47
N LYS A 468 32.45 -12.38 -0.74
CA LYS A 468 33.04 -13.59 -1.36
C LYS A 468 34.52 -13.38 -1.62
N GLN A 469 34.86 -12.30 -2.31
CA GLN A 469 36.26 -11.94 -2.54
C GLN A 469 37.04 -11.78 -1.24
N THR A 470 36.40 -11.17 -0.21
CA THR A 470 37.03 -10.99 1.11
C THR A 470 37.32 -12.34 1.77
N LEU A 471 36.37 -13.30 1.71
CA LEU A 471 36.54 -14.64 2.30
C LEU A 471 37.60 -15.45 1.57
N GLU A 472 37.56 -15.49 0.25
CA GLU A 472 38.52 -16.21 -0.57
C GLU A 472 39.95 -15.69 -0.36
N THR A 473 40.14 -14.37 -0.25
CA THR A 473 41.45 -13.74 0.04
C THR A 473 41.99 -14.14 1.43
N ASN A 474 41.06 -14.44 2.39
CA ASN A 474 41.46 -14.89 3.73
C ASN A 474 41.51 -16.43 3.86
N GLY A 475 41.51 -17.16 2.74
CA GLY A 475 41.69 -18.61 2.69
C GLY A 475 40.46 -19.43 3.00
N TYR A 476 39.27 -18.79 3.04
CA TYR A 476 37.99 -19.51 3.14
C TYR A 476 37.52 -19.97 1.76
N PHE A 477 36.94 -21.16 1.70
CA PHE A 477 36.26 -21.67 0.52
C PHE A 477 34.82 -22.00 0.83
N HIS A 478 33.97 -21.87 -0.15
CA HIS A 478 32.54 -22.16 -0.07
C HIS A 478 32.34 -23.68 0.07
N GLU A 479 31.69 -24.11 1.16
CA GLU A 479 31.44 -25.53 1.45
C GLU A 479 30.05 -25.94 1.00
N ASP A 480 29.02 -25.22 1.43
CA ASP A 480 27.60 -25.55 1.19
C ASP A 480 26.71 -24.30 1.20
N SER A 481 25.55 -24.41 0.58
CA SER A 481 24.51 -23.36 0.61
C SER A 481 23.12 -23.94 0.79
N PHE A 482 22.35 -23.27 1.63
CA PHE A 482 20.94 -23.57 1.84
C PHE A 482 20.08 -22.39 1.42
N SER A 483 18.97 -22.67 0.72
CA SER A 483 18.06 -21.64 0.24
C SER A 483 16.63 -21.91 0.68
N VAL A 484 15.99 -20.88 1.18
CA VAL A 484 14.55 -20.80 1.41
C VAL A 484 13.98 -19.65 0.57
N ARG A 485 12.66 -19.53 0.51
CA ARG A 485 12.02 -18.46 -0.27
C ARG A 485 12.60 -17.08 0.02
N GLY A 486 13.32 -16.50 -0.97
CA GLY A 486 13.88 -15.15 -0.92
C GLY A 486 15.10 -14.96 -0.02
N LEU A 487 15.62 -16.04 0.57
CA LEU A 487 16.78 -16.03 1.47
C LEU A 487 17.69 -17.20 1.16
N SER A 488 18.97 -17.02 1.50
CA SER A 488 19.97 -18.10 1.55
C SER A 488 20.92 -17.88 2.72
N TYR A 489 21.56 -18.93 3.16
CA TYR A 489 22.81 -18.83 3.87
C TYR A 489 23.88 -19.67 3.18
N GLU A 490 25.14 -19.27 3.32
CA GLU A 490 26.32 -19.94 2.77
C GLU A 490 27.24 -20.34 3.92
N LYS A 491 27.75 -21.56 3.87
CA LYS A 491 28.75 -22.07 4.81
C LYS A 491 30.12 -21.98 4.16
N TRP A 492 31.05 -21.40 4.88
CA TRP A 492 32.41 -21.17 4.42
C TRP A 492 33.38 -21.77 5.42
N THR A 493 34.37 -22.53 4.98
CA THR A 493 35.35 -23.23 5.81
C THR A 493 36.74 -22.78 5.43
N LEU A 494 37.61 -22.59 6.45
CA LEU A 494 39.00 -22.24 6.27
C LEU A 494 39.74 -23.44 5.66
N GLY A 495 40.52 -23.18 4.58
CA GLY A 495 41.34 -24.22 3.97
C GLY A 495 42.44 -24.68 4.92
N GLU A 496 42.67 -25.97 4.97
CA GLU A 496 43.86 -26.51 5.61
C GLU A 496 45.08 -25.98 4.86
N SER A 497 45.94 -25.23 5.58
CA SER A 497 47.19 -24.66 5.04
C SER A 497 48.26 -25.74 4.88
#